data_846cc611ea955e518a237241563718df
#
_entry.id   846cc611ea955e518a237241563718df
#
_cell.length_a   1.000
_cell.length_b   1.000
_cell.length_c   1.000
_cell.angle_alpha   90.00
_cell.angle_beta   90.00
_cell.angle_gamma   90.00
#
_symmetry.space_group_name_H-M   'P 1'
#
loop_
_entity.id
_entity.type
_entity.pdbx_description
1 polymer ?
#
loop_
_entity_poly.entity_id
_entity_poly.type
_entity_poly.pdbx_seq_one_letter_code
_entity_poly.pdbx_strand_id
1 'polypeptide(L)'
;MKTDQVMKFDALVVGAGIAGLQAALDLADQNFKVAVVEKDASIGGKMIRLSKVFPTLDCASCITTPKMAAAAHHENISIFTCCDLKAMQHEQDVIKAVVTQRARYVDPAKCIGCRQCEYACPVYVPDQEQGNFGARKAIYIPFSNAIPQIALMDVENCSLCGKCAKVCPTDAVDYFQKPQDLVIHARTAVLATGYKLSPVDQKKEYGQGKIENVITSLQMERLLAPHGPYQRVIRPSDGKEPESIAWIQCAGSRDKSLGVSYCSRVCCMYAIKQAMLLSGALPLADLTIYYMDIRAFGKGYEQFYQNAKAMGIEFVKAKVAKISQGENQNVALRFENQEGDGGVMIREHDLAVLSLGILPEWNPMGICPVSTDGDAFIKSIMPKIAPTLTDMEGVFVAGIAAGPKDIVDTIAEAGAAAMEASNYLKQHQQIKNSGQKTADRQHKTEVRIQAVAAG
;
A
#
# COMPACT_ATOMS: atom_id res chain seq x y z
N MET A 1 -13.66 33.65 3.38
CA MET A 1 -12.66 32.78 2.72
C MET A 1 -11.39 32.86 3.55
N LYS A 2 -11.04 31.80 4.30
CA LYS A 2 -9.70 31.73 4.92
C LYS A 2 -8.72 31.60 3.76
N THR A 3 -7.76 32.50 3.69
CA THR A 3 -6.64 32.41 2.75
C THR A 3 -5.99 31.03 2.89
N ASP A 4 -6.05 30.25 1.82
CA ASP A 4 -5.40 28.93 1.74
C ASP A 4 -3.91 29.12 2.05
N GLN A 5 -3.49 28.67 3.22
CA GLN A 5 -2.10 28.79 3.63
C GLN A 5 -1.27 27.83 2.78
N VAL A 6 -0.55 28.39 1.81
CA VAL A 6 0.35 27.61 0.95
C VAL A 6 1.52 27.09 1.79
N MET A 7 1.65 25.78 1.86
CA MET A 7 2.77 25.09 2.49
C MET A 7 3.86 24.80 1.45
N LYS A 8 5.11 25.12 1.78
CA LYS A 8 6.25 24.99 0.86
C LYS A 8 7.19 23.89 1.33
N PHE A 9 7.49 22.98 0.41
CA PHE A 9 8.43 21.85 0.60
C PHE A 9 9.41 21.76 -0.58
N ASP A 10 10.46 21.00 -0.42
CA ASP A 10 11.37 20.65 -1.51
C ASP A 10 10.80 19.50 -2.33
N ALA A 11 10.23 18.51 -1.67
CA ALA A 11 9.65 17.33 -2.31
C ALA A 11 8.26 17.01 -1.75
N LEU A 12 7.39 16.45 -2.62
CA LEU A 12 6.12 15.86 -2.28
C LEU A 12 6.18 14.35 -2.51
N VAL A 13 5.83 13.54 -1.52
CA VAL A 13 5.68 12.10 -1.67
C VAL A 13 4.19 11.76 -1.54
N VAL A 14 3.62 11.11 -2.56
CA VAL A 14 2.21 10.71 -2.58
C VAL A 14 2.10 9.21 -2.29
N GLY A 15 1.58 8.88 -1.12
CA GLY A 15 1.49 7.54 -0.57
C GLY A 15 2.60 7.25 0.45
N ALA A 16 2.21 6.79 1.65
CA ALA A 16 3.10 6.47 2.76
C ALA A 16 3.21 4.96 3.03
N GLY A 17 3.15 4.14 1.97
CA GLY A 17 3.57 2.74 2.00
C GLY A 17 5.09 2.62 2.04
N ILE A 18 5.62 1.39 1.96
CA ILE A 18 7.06 1.13 2.07
C ILE A 18 7.90 1.91 1.04
N ALA A 19 7.40 2.10 -0.19
CA ALA A 19 8.07 2.90 -1.22
C ALA A 19 8.13 4.38 -0.84
N GLY A 20 6.98 4.96 -0.46
CA GLY A 20 6.93 6.38 -0.11
C GLY A 20 7.72 6.71 1.16
N LEU A 21 7.66 5.84 2.17
CA LEU A 21 8.46 6.01 3.39
C LEU A 21 9.96 5.95 3.10
N GLN A 22 10.40 5.00 2.26
CA GLN A 22 11.81 4.93 1.86
C GLN A 22 12.24 6.19 1.10
N ALA A 23 11.46 6.59 0.08
CA ALA A 23 11.80 7.79 -0.70
C ALA A 23 11.80 9.07 0.16
N ALA A 24 10.85 9.19 1.10
CA ALA A 24 10.79 10.34 1.99
C ALA A 24 12.00 10.41 2.94
N LEU A 25 12.41 9.28 3.52
CA LEU A 25 13.59 9.21 4.38
C LEU A 25 14.87 9.53 3.60
N ASP A 26 15.07 8.91 2.43
CA ASP A 26 16.26 9.13 1.61
C ASP A 26 16.42 10.58 1.14
N LEU A 27 15.31 11.29 0.91
CA LEU A 27 15.30 12.73 0.59
C LEU A 27 15.55 13.58 1.84
N ALA A 28 14.90 13.25 2.94
CA ALA A 28 15.02 14.01 4.19
C ALA A 28 16.41 13.92 4.83
N ASP A 29 17.06 12.76 4.72
CA ASP A 29 18.45 12.53 5.13
C ASP A 29 19.46 13.38 4.32
N GLN A 30 19.06 13.84 3.13
CA GLN A 30 19.81 14.80 2.32
C GLN A 30 19.43 16.27 2.62
N ASN A 31 18.76 16.54 3.73
CA ASN A 31 18.29 17.86 4.19
C ASN A 31 17.22 18.52 3.30
N PHE A 32 16.47 17.76 2.52
CA PHE A 32 15.30 18.28 1.82
C PHE A 32 14.05 18.21 2.70
N LYS A 33 13.23 19.27 2.68
CA LYS A 33 11.92 19.30 3.34
C LYS A 33 10.91 18.52 2.53
N VAL A 34 10.33 17.47 3.11
CA VAL A 34 9.46 16.52 2.43
C VAL A 34 8.05 16.57 3.02
N ALA A 35 7.05 16.76 2.17
CA ALA A 35 5.66 16.52 2.50
C ALA A 35 5.29 15.09 2.10
N VAL A 36 4.73 14.30 3.01
CA VAL A 36 4.19 12.97 2.74
C VAL A 36 2.68 13.03 2.87
N VAL A 37 1.97 12.72 1.79
CA VAL A 37 0.50 12.70 1.72
C VAL A 37 0.00 11.27 1.65
N GLU A 38 -0.83 10.87 2.63
CA GLU A 38 -1.38 9.52 2.75
C GLU A 38 -2.90 9.56 2.85
N LYS A 39 -3.57 8.72 2.05
CA LYS A 39 -5.04 8.63 2.06
C LYS A 39 -5.58 7.93 3.30
N ASP A 40 -4.85 6.95 3.81
CA ASP A 40 -5.27 6.19 4.99
C ASP A 40 -5.04 7.00 6.28
N ALA A 41 -5.65 6.58 7.36
CA ALA A 41 -5.54 7.26 8.66
C ALA A 41 -4.18 7.07 9.33
N SER A 42 -3.39 6.11 8.86
CA SER A 42 -2.02 5.82 9.31
C SER A 42 -1.12 5.57 8.12
N ILE A 43 0.16 5.88 8.28
CA ILE A 43 1.22 5.46 7.36
C ILE A 43 1.54 3.97 7.53
N GLY A 44 2.33 3.38 6.61
CA GLY A 44 2.74 1.97 6.61
C GLY A 44 2.18 1.17 5.43
N GLY A 45 1.07 1.62 4.83
CA GLY A 45 0.45 1.00 3.66
C GLY A 45 0.07 -0.46 3.89
N LYS A 46 0.15 -1.26 2.82
CA LYS A 46 -0.25 -2.68 2.90
C LYS A 46 0.76 -3.58 3.62
N MET A 47 2.03 -3.16 3.69
CA MET A 47 3.06 -3.97 4.33
C MET A 47 2.80 -4.20 5.82
N ILE A 48 2.20 -3.23 6.51
CA ILE A 48 1.85 -3.36 7.94
C ILE A 48 0.80 -4.46 8.19
N ARG A 49 0.04 -4.85 7.17
CA ARG A 49 -1.00 -5.88 7.24
C ARG A 49 -0.48 -7.29 6.99
N LEU A 50 0.76 -7.43 6.51
CA LEU A 50 1.36 -8.73 6.23
C LEU A 50 1.83 -9.40 7.53
N SER A 51 1.82 -10.73 7.55
CA SER A 51 2.38 -11.53 8.64
C SER A 51 3.91 -11.52 8.58
N LYS A 52 4.45 -12.10 7.53
CA LYS A 52 5.88 -12.18 7.25
C LYS A 52 6.18 -11.86 5.80
N VAL A 53 7.45 -11.60 5.48
CA VAL A 53 7.93 -11.37 4.11
C VAL A 53 8.66 -12.60 3.57
N PHE A 54 8.71 -12.75 2.26
CA PHE A 54 9.52 -13.77 1.59
C PHE A 54 10.80 -13.13 1.02
N PRO A 55 11.88 -13.87 0.82
CA PRO A 55 12.10 -15.27 1.17
C PRO A 55 12.64 -15.47 2.60
N THR A 56 12.88 -14.40 3.37
CA THR A 56 13.57 -14.44 4.67
C THR A 56 12.67 -14.87 5.82
N LEU A 57 11.35 -14.82 5.64
CA LEU A 57 10.35 -15.05 6.69
C LEU A 57 10.45 -14.07 7.87
N ASP A 58 11.00 -12.88 7.64
CA ASP A 58 11.04 -11.81 8.62
C ASP A 58 9.63 -11.25 8.88
N CYS A 59 9.44 -10.69 10.06
CA CYS A 59 8.21 -10.03 10.45
C CYS A 59 8.01 -8.73 9.65
N ALA A 60 6.93 -8.61 8.92
CA ALA A 60 6.65 -7.43 8.11
C ALA A 60 6.50 -6.14 8.94
N SER A 61 5.83 -6.23 10.10
CA SER A 61 5.70 -5.10 11.03
C SER A 61 7.05 -4.69 11.63
N CYS A 62 7.94 -5.65 11.91
CA CYS A 62 9.27 -5.38 12.46
C CYS A 62 10.17 -4.61 11.48
N ILE A 63 9.93 -4.75 10.17
CA ILE A 63 10.62 -3.99 9.12
C ILE A 63 9.95 -2.63 8.92
N THR A 64 8.61 -2.58 8.90
CA THR A 64 7.87 -1.37 8.55
C THR A 64 7.81 -0.37 9.70
N THR A 65 7.58 -0.82 10.93
CA THR A 65 7.39 0.07 12.10
C THR A 65 8.60 0.97 12.38
N PRO A 66 9.86 0.50 12.32
CA PRO A 66 11.01 1.39 12.48
C PRO A 66 11.08 2.49 11.40
N LYS A 67 10.75 2.18 10.15
CA LYS A 67 10.69 3.18 9.07
C LYS A 67 9.56 4.19 9.28
N MET A 68 8.40 3.73 9.75
CA MET A 68 7.29 4.61 10.12
C MET A 68 7.69 5.56 11.25
N ALA A 69 8.33 5.04 12.30
CA ALA A 69 8.81 5.83 13.43
C ALA A 69 9.90 6.83 12.99
N ALA A 70 10.88 6.39 12.20
CA ALA A 70 11.91 7.26 11.65
C ALA A 70 11.32 8.42 10.85
N ALA A 71 10.36 8.14 9.95
CA ALA A 71 9.70 9.19 9.16
C ALA A 71 8.86 10.15 10.03
N ALA A 72 8.19 9.63 11.06
CA ALA A 72 7.36 10.45 11.96
C ALA A 72 8.16 11.39 12.86
N HIS A 73 9.41 11.03 13.19
CA HIS A 73 10.28 11.81 14.06
C HIS A 73 11.35 12.59 13.29
N HIS A 74 11.40 12.48 11.96
CA HIS A 74 12.38 13.19 11.16
C HIS A 74 12.01 14.67 11.03
N GLU A 75 12.92 15.58 11.39
CA GLU A 75 12.70 17.03 11.41
C GLU A 75 12.30 17.62 10.03
N ASN A 76 12.77 16.98 8.95
CA ASN A 76 12.50 17.42 7.58
C ASN A 76 11.29 16.73 6.94
N ILE A 77 10.53 15.88 7.64
CA ILE A 77 9.35 15.19 7.12
C ILE A 77 8.08 15.73 7.79
N SER A 78 7.12 16.13 6.98
CA SER A 78 5.77 16.47 7.43
C SER A 78 4.77 15.46 6.86
N ILE A 79 4.04 14.76 7.73
CA ILE A 79 3.11 13.70 7.36
C ILE A 79 1.67 14.19 7.43
N PHE A 80 0.93 14.05 6.33
CA PHE A 80 -0.47 14.40 6.20
C PHE A 80 -1.27 13.13 5.91
N THR A 81 -2.04 12.64 6.87
CA THR A 81 -2.89 11.45 6.76
C THR A 81 -4.36 11.81 6.59
N CYS A 82 -5.19 10.86 6.17
CA CYS A 82 -6.58 11.08 5.72
C CYS A 82 -6.68 12.08 4.57
N CYS A 83 -5.70 12.09 3.66
CA CYS A 83 -5.54 13.12 2.64
C CYS A 83 -5.68 12.54 1.23
N ASP A 84 -6.61 13.07 0.46
CA ASP A 84 -6.82 12.72 -0.94
C ASP A 84 -6.21 13.78 -1.86
N LEU A 85 -5.31 13.39 -2.75
CA LEU A 85 -4.79 14.28 -3.79
C LEU A 85 -5.91 14.56 -4.81
N LYS A 86 -6.27 15.82 -4.97
CA LYS A 86 -7.35 16.28 -5.87
C LYS A 86 -6.83 16.86 -7.18
N ALA A 87 -5.71 17.55 -7.14
CA ALA A 87 -5.05 18.08 -8.32
C ALA A 87 -3.55 18.18 -8.08
N MET A 88 -2.76 17.98 -9.13
CA MET A 88 -1.33 18.23 -9.15
C MET A 88 -0.93 18.74 -10.53
N GLN A 89 -0.28 19.90 -10.57
CA GLN A 89 0.14 20.56 -11.81
C GLN A 89 1.57 21.08 -11.64
N HIS A 90 2.33 21.11 -12.73
CA HIS A 90 3.66 21.70 -12.77
C HIS A 90 3.57 23.09 -13.41
N GLU A 91 3.91 24.12 -12.67
CA GLU A 91 3.92 25.51 -13.12
C GLU A 91 5.23 26.19 -12.71
N GLN A 92 6.00 26.69 -13.68
CA GLN A 92 7.21 27.49 -13.45
C GLN A 92 8.17 26.89 -12.39
N ASP A 93 8.63 25.67 -12.57
CA ASP A 93 9.51 24.92 -11.64
C ASP A 93 8.88 24.60 -10.27
N VAL A 94 7.57 24.71 -10.13
CA VAL A 94 6.85 24.39 -8.90
C VAL A 94 5.72 23.41 -9.20
N ILE A 95 5.68 22.32 -8.47
CA ILE A 95 4.55 21.39 -8.44
C ILE A 95 3.56 21.94 -7.42
N LYS A 96 2.37 22.31 -7.89
CA LYS A 96 1.25 22.72 -7.06
C LYS A 96 0.33 21.52 -6.86
N ALA A 97 0.15 21.08 -5.63
CA ALA A 97 -0.76 20.02 -5.27
C ALA A 97 -1.88 20.54 -4.38
N VAL A 98 -3.13 20.21 -4.74
CA VAL A 98 -4.31 20.43 -3.91
C VAL A 98 -4.68 19.11 -3.28
N VAL A 99 -4.74 19.09 -1.96
CA VAL A 99 -4.99 17.89 -1.15
C VAL A 99 -6.17 18.17 -0.24
N THR A 100 -7.21 17.35 -0.29
CA THR A 100 -8.32 17.45 0.66
C THR A 100 -8.05 16.54 1.85
N GLN A 101 -7.85 17.11 3.03
CA GLN A 101 -7.79 16.41 4.28
C GLN A 101 -9.21 16.12 4.78
N ARG A 102 -9.58 14.85 4.83
CA ARG A 102 -10.90 14.42 5.32
C ARG A 102 -11.01 14.61 6.83
N ALA A 103 -12.22 14.92 7.28
CA ALA A 103 -12.51 15.03 8.71
C ALA A 103 -12.31 13.68 9.42
N ARG A 104 -11.56 13.69 10.52
CA ARG A 104 -11.43 12.55 11.44
C ARG A 104 -12.52 12.53 12.49
N TYR A 105 -13.20 13.69 12.68
CA TYR A 105 -14.13 13.97 13.79
C TYR A 105 -13.47 13.83 15.17
N VAL A 106 -12.16 13.89 15.19
CA VAL A 106 -11.28 13.91 16.36
C VAL A 106 -10.17 14.91 16.09
N ASP A 107 -10.01 15.89 16.96
CA ASP A 107 -8.97 16.90 16.86
C ASP A 107 -7.58 16.26 17.08
N PRO A 108 -6.69 16.24 16.07
CA PRO A 108 -5.39 15.62 16.18
C PRO A 108 -4.45 16.33 17.18
N ALA A 109 -4.67 17.62 17.45
CA ALA A 109 -3.87 18.38 18.41
C ALA A 109 -4.22 18.04 19.88
N LYS A 110 -5.44 17.55 20.11
CA LYS A 110 -5.94 17.18 21.44
C LYS A 110 -5.88 15.70 21.72
N CYS A 111 -5.96 14.84 20.69
CA CYS A 111 -6.04 13.40 20.86
C CYS A 111 -4.69 12.82 21.33
N ILE A 112 -4.69 12.15 22.47
CA ILE A 112 -3.51 11.49 23.06
C ILE A 112 -3.45 9.98 22.78
N GLY A 113 -4.32 9.44 21.95
CA GLY A 113 -4.32 8.02 21.56
C GLY A 113 -4.73 7.04 22.65
N CYS A 114 -5.40 7.47 23.71
CA CYS A 114 -5.72 6.65 24.91
C CYS A 114 -6.79 5.58 24.68
N ARG A 115 -7.49 5.55 23.53
CA ARG A 115 -8.55 4.60 23.16
C ARG A 115 -9.80 4.57 24.06
N GLN A 116 -9.97 5.45 25.04
CA GLN A 116 -11.16 5.46 25.89
C GLN A 116 -12.45 5.63 25.09
N CYS A 117 -12.42 6.45 24.05
CA CYS A 117 -13.54 6.64 23.13
C CYS A 117 -13.93 5.34 22.39
N GLU A 118 -12.93 4.53 22.02
CA GLU A 118 -13.11 3.23 21.39
C GLU A 118 -13.77 2.23 22.33
N TYR A 119 -13.29 2.13 23.58
CA TYR A 119 -13.88 1.26 24.60
C TYR A 119 -15.32 1.64 24.97
N ALA A 120 -15.63 2.93 24.97
CA ALA A 120 -16.97 3.41 25.33
C ALA A 120 -17.99 3.30 24.17
N CYS A 121 -17.53 3.11 22.93
CA CYS A 121 -18.39 3.06 21.75
C CYS A 121 -19.23 1.77 21.74
N PRO A 122 -20.58 1.86 21.65
CA PRO A 122 -21.43 0.68 21.60
C PRO A 122 -21.52 0.03 20.22
N VAL A 123 -21.11 0.75 19.16
CA VAL A 123 -21.26 0.31 17.78
C VAL A 123 -20.10 -0.56 17.34
N TYR A 124 -20.39 -1.70 16.75
CA TYR A 124 -19.43 -2.60 16.13
C TYR A 124 -19.66 -2.64 14.62
N VAL A 125 -18.59 -2.57 13.87
CA VAL A 125 -18.58 -2.69 12.39
C VAL A 125 -17.49 -3.64 11.97
N PRO A 126 -17.56 -4.26 10.78
CA PRO A 126 -16.50 -5.12 10.27
C PRO A 126 -15.17 -4.36 10.20
N ASP A 127 -14.09 -5.00 10.66
CA ASP A 127 -12.76 -4.42 10.63
C ASP A 127 -12.06 -4.70 9.29
N GLN A 128 -12.04 -3.71 8.42
CA GLN A 128 -11.39 -3.81 7.11
C GLN A 128 -9.87 -4.03 7.22
N GLU A 129 -9.23 -3.53 8.28
CA GLU A 129 -7.80 -3.76 8.54
C GLU A 129 -7.50 -5.23 8.84
N GLN A 130 -8.49 -5.95 9.36
CA GLN A 130 -8.44 -7.38 9.64
C GLN A 130 -9.10 -8.24 8.53
N GLY A 131 -9.29 -7.67 7.32
CA GLY A 131 -9.94 -8.38 6.22
C GLY A 131 -11.41 -8.74 6.48
N ASN A 132 -12.09 -7.99 7.32
CA ASN A 132 -13.46 -8.18 7.82
C ASN A 132 -13.66 -9.44 8.68
N PHE A 133 -12.61 -10.09 9.16
CA PHE A 133 -12.71 -11.23 10.07
C PHE A 133 -12.95 -10.83 11.53
N GLY A 134 -12.64 -9.60 11.88
CA GLY A 134 -12.91 -9.02 13.19
C GLY A 134 -13.93 -7.89 13.13
N ALA A 135 -14.28 -7.37 14.31
CA ALA A 135 -15.07 -6.16 14.42
C ALA A 135 -14.27 -5.06 15.11
N ARG A 136 -14.42 -3.83 14.63
CA ARG A 136 -13.90 -2.61 15.26
C ARG A 136 -15.06 -1.73 15.72
N LYS A 137 -14.76 -0.73 16.50
CA LYS A 137 -15.73 0.29 16.91
C LYS A 137 -15.94 1.34 15.80
N ALA A 138 -17.06 2.06 15.83
CA ALA A 138 -17.29 3.18 14.92
C ALA A 138 -16.34 4.36 15.18
N ILE A 139 -15.77 4.51 16.38
CA ILE A 139 -14.61 5.36 16.65
C ILE A 139 -13.45 4.47 17.08
N TYR A 140 -12.29 4.61 16.42
CA TYR A 140 -11.21 3.65 16.57
C TYR A 140 -9.84 4.24 16.17
N ILE A 141 -8.78 3.58 16.58
CA ILE A 141 -7.43 3.74 16.03
C ILE A 141 -7.14 2.51 15.16
N PRO A 142 -6.70 2.65 13.90
CA PRO A 142 -6.67 1.56 12.91
C PRO A 142 -5.98 0.28 13.39
N PHE A 143 -4.83 0.43 14.05
CA PHE A 143 -4.05 -0.68 14.61
C PHE A 143 -3.14 -0.19 15.74
N SER A 144 -2.53 -1.09 16.50
CA SER A 144 -1.82 -0.75 17.74
C SER A 144 -0.60 0.15 17.55
N ASN A 145 0.12 -0.01 16.44
CA ASN A 145 1.30 0.78 16.06
C ASN A 145 1.01 1.82 14.96
N ALA A 146 -0.25 2.29 14.85
CA ALA A 146 -0.63 3.33 13.90
C ALA A 146 0.15 4.63 14.15
N ILE A 147 0.54 5.30 13.07
CA ILE A 147 1.19 6.61 13.09
C ILE A 147 0.47 7.53 12.10
N PRO A 148 -0.11 8.65 12.53
CA PRO A 148 -0.24 9.08 13.93
C PRO A 148 -1.22 8.18 14.72
N GLN A 149 -1.00 8.07 16.04
CA GLN A 149 -1.86 7.30 16.92
C GLN A 149 -3.07 8.15 17.37
N ILE A 150 -3.89 8.51 16.42
CA ILE A 150 -5.05 9.39 16.57
C ILE A 150 -6.31 8.62 16.18
N ALA A 151 -7.34 8.70 17.01
CA ALA A 151 -8.63 8.10 16.70
C ALA A 151 -9.29 8.79 15.48
N LEU A 152 -10.14 8.04 14.80
CA LEU A 152 -11.03 8.57 13.76
C LEU A 152 -12.42 7.94 13.92
N MET A 153 -13.44 8.65 13.45
CA MET A 153 -14.83 8.22 13.54
C MET A 153 -15.33 7.81 12.14
N ASP A 154 -15.88 6.62 12.09
CA ASP A 154 -16.65 6.12 10.95
C ASP A 154 -18.09 6.67 11.09
N VAL A 155 -18.31 7.83 10.48
CA VAL A 155 -19.56 8.59 10.63
C VAL A 155 -20.75 7.87 10.01
N GLU A 156 -20.52 7.12 8.93
CA GLU A 156 -21.58 6.37 8.23
C GLU A 156 -22.20 5.30 9.13
N ASN A 157 -21.39 4.72 10.00
CA ASN A 157 -21.84 3.69 10.95
C ASN A 157 -22.04 4.20 12.37
N CYS A 158 -21.75 5.47 12.66
CA CYS A 158 -21.86 6.06 13.99
C CYS A 158 -23.33 6.34 14.37
N SER A 159 -23.75 5.87 15.53
CA SER A 159 -25.10 6.15 16.08
C SER A 159 -25.26 7.53 16.71
N LEU A 160 -24.23 8.38 16.70
CA LEU A 160 -24.18 9.73 17.31
C LEU A 160 -24.60 9.77 18.79
N CYS A 161 -24.38 8.71 19.55
CA CYS A 161 -24.83 8.59 20.95
C CYS A 161 -24.06 9.45 21.96
N GLY A 162 -22.97 10.11 21.56
CA GLY A 162 -22.19 11.04 22.39
C GLY A 162 -21.29 10.40 23.46
N LYS A 163 -21.28 9.06 23.60
CA LYS A 163 -20.49 8.40 24.67
C LYS A 163 -18.99 8.65 24.55
N CYS A 164 -18.45 8.63 23.32
CA CYS A 164 -17.03 8.87 23.07
C CYS A 164 -16.58 10.29 23.50
N ALA A 165 -17.41 11.30 23.27
CA ALA A 165 -17.11 12.66 23.70
C ALA A 165 -17.13 12.78 25.25
N LYS A 166 -18.09 12.13 25.93
CA LYS A 166 -18.19 12.17 27.38
C LYS A 166 -17.00 11.56 28.12
N VAL A 167 -16.36 10.55 27.55
CA VAL A 167 -15.21 9.87 28.17
C VAL A 167 -13.86 10.40 27.72
N CYS A 168 -13.84 11.32 26.76
CA CYS A 168 -12.59 11.85 26.22
C CYS A 168 -11.91 12.79 27.23
N PRO A 169 -10.72 12.46 27.78
CA PRO A 169 -10.09 13.26 28.83
C PRO A 169 -9.56 14.61 28.32
N THR A 170 -9.39 14.76 27.02
CA THR A 170 -8.83 15.95 26.36
C THR A 170 -9.83 16.70 25.51
N ASP A 171 -11.10 16.27 25.53
CA ASP A 171 -12.18 16.87 24.73
C ASP A 171 -11.79 16.97 23.23
N ALA A 172 -11.24 15.87 22.69
CA ALA A 172 -10.77 15.82 21.32
C ALA A 172 -11.86 15.47 20.28
N VAL A 173 -13.04 14.97 20.70
CA VAL A 173 -14.10 14.59 19.77
C VAL A 173 -14.83 15.82 19.24
N ASP A 174 -14.82 16.03 17.93
CA ASP A 174 -15.46 17.17 17.26
C ASP A 174 -16.38 16.67 16.12
N TYR A 175 -17.68 16.62 16.38
CA TYR A 175 -18.69 16.19 15.40
C TYR A 175 -18.91 17.18 14.25
N PHE A 176 -18.40 18.41 14.40
CA PHE A 176 -18.58 19.50 13.42
C PHE A 176 -17.34 19.71 12.54
N GLN A 177 -16.31 18.90 12.73
CA GLN A 177 -15.10 18.96 11.92
C GLN A 177 -15.44 18.80 10.43
N LYS A 178 -14.89 19.68 9.60
CA LYS A 178 -15.10 19.68 8.15
C LYS A 178 -13.83 19.29 7.43
N PRO A 179 -13.93 18.66 6.24
CA PRO A 179 -12.79 18.52 5.36
C PRO A 179 -12.13 19.88 5.07
N GLN A 180 -10.81 19.87 4.89
CA GLN A 180 -10.03 21.06 4.59
C GLN A 180 -9.17 20.83 3.35
N ASP A 181 -9.11 21.83 2.46
CA ASP A 181 -8.18 21.78 1.35
C ASP A 181 -6.85 22.42 1.77
N LEU A 182 -5.78 21.69 1.50
CA LEU A 182 -4.41 22.06 1.74
C LEU A 182 -3.75 22.30 0.38
N VAL A 183 -3.01 23.40 0.25
CA VAL A 183 -2.24 23.69 -0.95
C VAL A 183 -0.76 23.48 -0.65
N ILE A 184 -0.16 22.49 -1.31
CA ILE A 184 1.24 22.13 -1.16
C ILE A 184 2.01 22.54 -2.42
N HIS A 185 3.05 23.33 -2.24
CA HIS A 185 4.02 23.68 -3.27
C HIS A 185 5.30 22.90 -3.02
N ALA A 186 5.74 22.12 -4.01
CA ALA A 186 7.00 21.38 -3.98
C ALA A 186 7.76 21.61 -5.29
N ARG A 187 9.07 21.32 -5.29
CA ARG A 187 9.88 21.40 -6.52
C ARG A 187 9.95 20.08 -7.26
N THR A 188 9.74 18.98 -6.54
CA THR A 188 9.71 17.63 -7.11
C THR A 188 8.63 16.79 -6.44
N ALA A 189 8.20 15.72 -7.08
CA ALA A 189 7.27 14.76 -6.47
C ALA A 189 7.67 13.30 -6.76
N VAL A 190 7.36 12.41 -5.81
CA VAL A 190 7.47 10.95 -5.95
C VAL A 190 6.08 10.34 -5.77
N LEU A 191 5.60 9.65 -6.80
CA LEU A 191 4.32 8.95 -6.79
C LEU A 191 4.53 7.51 -6.32
N ALA A 192 4.09 7.19 -5.11
CA ALA A 192 4.23 5.89 -4.46
C ALA A 192 2.86 5.34 -4.01
N THR A 193 1.87 5.46 -4.90
CA THR A 193 0.44 5.24 -4.61
C THR A 193 0.03 3.78 -4.40
N GLY A 194 0.94 2.83 -4.67
CA GLY A 194 0.74 1.41 -4.35
C GLY A 194 -0.26 0.69 -5.27
N TYR A 195 -0.99 -0.27 -4.70
CA TYR A 195 -1.87 -1.17 -5.46
C TYR A 195 -3.15 -1.52 -4.69
N LYS A 196 -4.13 -2.02 -5.42
CA LYS A 196 -5.29 -2.74 -4.87
C LYS A 196 -5.32 -4.17 -5.42
N LEU A 197 -6.01 -5.06 -4.73
CA LEU A 197 -6.28 -6.40 -5.26
C LEU A 197 -7.42 -6.34 -6.28
N SER A 198 -7.40 -7.25 -7.24
CA SER A 198 -8.53 -7.41 -8.16
C SER A 198 -9.83 -7.63 -7.37
N PRO A 199 -10.94 -6.99 -7.78
CA PRO A 199 -12.21 -7.11 -7.07
C PRO A 199 -12.68 -8.55 -6.95
N VAL A 200 -13.25 -8.87 -5.79
CA VAL A 200 -13.68 -10.22 -5.41
C VAL A 200 -14.79 -10.80 -6.29
N ASP A 201 -15.62 -9.94 -6.85
CA ASP A 201 -16.78 -10.30 -7.68
C ASP A 201 -16.46 -10.46 -9.18
N GLN A 202 -15.25 -10.10 -9.60
CA GLN A 202 -14.84 -10.20 -11.01
C GLN A 202 -14.78 -11.66 -11.51
N LYS A 203 -14.37 -12.60 -10.64
CA LYS A 203 -14.27 -14.02 -10.98
C LYS A 203 -15.34 -14.82 -10.22
N LYS A 204 -16.57 -14.69 -10.68
CA LYS A 204 -17.77 -15.29 -10.05
C LYS A 204 -17.67 -16.81 -9.90
N GLU A 205 -16.90 -17.46 -10.76
CA GLU A 205 -16.64 -18.92 -10.76
C GLU A 205 -15.88 -19.37 -9.52
N TYR A 206 -15.17 -18.46 -8.83
CA TYR A 206 -14.40 -18.80 -7.63
C TYR A 206 -15.18 -18.56 -6.33
N GLY A 207 -16.42 -18.11 -6.41
CA GLY A 207 -17.36 -18.06 -5.28
C GLY A 207 -16.95 -17.14 -4.12
N GLN A 208 -15.93 -16.27 -4.28
CA GLN A 208 -15.53 -15.34 -3.24
C GLN A 208 -16.67 -14.39 -2.87
N GLY A 209 -16.85 -14.16 -1.57
CA GLY A 209 -17.97 -13.37 -1.03
C GLY A 209 -19.31 -14.12 -1.00
N LYS A 210 -19.37 -15.37 -1.53
CA LYS A 210 -20.54 -16.24 -1.49
C LYS A 210 -20.29 -17.53 -0.72
N ILE A 211 -19.09 -18.09 -0.85
CA ILE A 211 -18.64 -19.29 -0.13
C ILE A 211 -17.73 -18.78 0.99
N GLU A 212 -18.14 -18.99 2.23
CA GLU A 212 -17.47 -18.42 3.40
C GLU A 212 -16.01 -18.87 3.51
N ASN A 213 -15.72 -20.14 3.19
CA ASN A 213 -14.38 -20.71 3.24
C ASN A 213 -13.54 -20.44 1.97
N VAL A 214 -13.93 -19.44 1.15
CA VAL A 214 -13.09 -18.90 0.07
C VAL A 214 -12.62 -17.52 0.47
N ILE A 215 -11.33 -17.39 0.77
CA ILE A 215 -10.72 -16.17 1.28
C ILE A 215 -9.63 -15.64 0.32
N THR A 216 -9.25 -14.39 0.50
CA THR A 216 -8.13 -13.80 -0.23
C THR A 216 -6.80 -14.09 0.45
N SER A 217 -5.71 -14.00 -0.31
CA SER A 217 -4.35 -14.06 0.24
C SER A 217 -4.07 -13.00 1.31
N LEU A 218 -4.64 -11.80 1.18
CA LEU A 218 -4.47 -10.74 2.19
C LEU A 218 -5.25 -11.07 3.48
N GLN A 219 -6.42 -11.71 3.37
CA GLN A 219 -7.15 -12.23 4.52
C GLN A 219 -6.36 -13.35 5.22
N MET A 220 -5.74 -14.24 4.45
CA MET A 220 -4.83 -15.26 5.01
C MET A 220 -3.64 -14.62 5.76
N GLU A 221 -3.07 -13.52 5.24
CA GLU A 221 -2.02 -12.77 5.97
C GLU A 221 -2.51 -12.31 7.35
N ARG A 222 -3.77 -11.87 7.45
CA ARG A 222 -4.33 -11.43 8.74
C ARG A 222 -4.56 -12.60 9.71
N LEU A 223 -4.96 -13.77 9.21
CA LEU A 223 -5.08 -14.97 10.03
C LEU A 223 -3.72 -15.48 10.52
N LEU A 224 -2.67 -15.36 9.68
CA LEU A 224 -1.30 -15.75 10.01
C LEU A 224 -0.57 -14.75 10.91
N ALA A 225 -1.01 -13.49 10.96
CA ALA A 225 -0.31 -12.47 11.72
C ALA A 225 -0.51 -12.66 13.24
N PRO A 226 0.56 -12.55 14.07
CA PRO A 226 0.43 -12.65 15.53
C PRO A 226 -0.52 -11.62 16.14
N HIS A 227 -0.66 -10.47 15.47
CA HIS A 227 -1.59 -9.39 15.84
C HIS A 227 -2.86 -9.40 14.97
N GLY A 228 -3.16 -10.53 14.36
CA GLY A 228 -4.39 -10.76 13.61
C GLY A 228 -5.61 -10.97 14.50
N PRO A 229 -6.81 -11.11 13.92
CA PRO A 229 -8.06 -11.10 14.66
C PRO A 229 -8.20 -12.31 15.60
N TYR A 230 -7.61 -13.45 15.25
CA TYR A 230 -7.80 -14.71 16.01
C TYR A 230 -6.49 -15.31 16.52
N GLN A 231 -5.33 -14.78 16.12
CA GLN A 231 -3.98 -15.31 16.43
C GLN A 231 -3.79 -16.77 16.00
N ARG A 232 -4.65 -17.26 15.13
CA ARG A 232 -4.64 -18.62 14.52
C ARG A 232 -5.39 -18.61 13.21
N VAL A 233 -5.16 -19.62 12.38
CA VAL A 233 -5.91 -19.81 11.15
C VAL A 233 -7.16 -20.63 11.44
N ILE A 234 -8.30 -20.10 11.02
CA ILE A 234 -9.62 -20.71 11.19
C ILE A 234 -10.40 -20.69 9.88
N ARG A 235 -11.34 -21.60 9.75
CA ARG A 235 -12.38 -21.59 8.73
C ARG A 235 -13.39 -20.48 9.06
N PRO A 236 -13.68 -19.55 8.17
CA PRO A 236 -14.66 -18.48 8.45
C PRO A 236 -16.06 -19.00 8.80
N SER A 237 -16.47 -20.13 8.23
CA SER A 237 -17.82 -20.69 8.39
C SER A 237 -18.14 -21.19 9.80
N ASP A 238 -17.18 -21.79 10.49
CA ASP A 238 -17.42 -22.48 11.76
C ASP A 238 -16.36 -22.25 12.85
N GLY A 239 -15.31 -21.49 12.53
CA GLY A 239 -14.23 -21.16 13.46
C GLY A 239 -13.29 -22.29 13.80
N LYS A 240 -13.38 -23.45 13.12
CA LYS A 240 -12.47 -24.59 13.31
C LYS A 240 -11.14 -24.37 12.60
N GLU A 241 -10.11 -25.03 13.05
CA GLU A 241 -8.84 -25.12 12.33
C GLU A 241 -9.01 -25.99 11.08
N PRO A 242 -8.53 -25.52 9.89
CA PRO A 242 -8.63 -26.31 8.67
C PRO A 242 -7.60 -27.44 8.65
N GLU A 243 -8.03 -28.63 8.21
CA GLU A 243 -7.18 -29.81 8.00
C GLU A 243 -6.68 -29.90 6.55
N SER A 244 -7.33 -29.19 5.60
CA SER A 244 -6.93 -29.14 4.19
C SER A 244 -7.10 -27.77 3.61
N ILE A 245 -6.01 -27.20 3.04
CA ILE A 245 -5.98 -25.82 2.55
C ILE A 245 -5.43 -25.79 1.12
N ALA A 246 -6.17 -25.10 0.22
CA ALA A 246 -5.79 -24.93 -1.17
C ALA A 246 -5.43 -23.47 -1.49
N TRP A 247 -4.31 -23.21 -2.15
CA TRP A 247 -4.01 -21.92 -2.79
C TRP A 247 -4.27 -21.98 -4.28
N ILE A 248 -5.10 -21.05 -4.78
CA ILE A 248 -5.43 -20.95 -6.19
C ILE A 248 -4.64 -19.80 -6.81
N GLN A 249 -3.61 -20.14 -7.60
CA GLN A 249 -2.75 -19.15 -8.24
C GLN A 249 -3.43 -18.45 -9.41
N CYS A 250 -2.98 -17.23 -9.70
CA CYS A 250 -3.46 -16.40 -10.80
C CYS A 250 -4.97 -16.10 -10.77
N ALA A 251 -5.59 -16.06 -9.57
CA ALA A 251 -6.99 -15.67 -9.40
C ALA A 251 -7.15 -14.16 -9.65
N GLY A 252 -7.44 -13.76 -10.91
CA GLY A 252 -7.56 -12.36 -11.29
C GLY A 252 -6.29 -11.72 -11.87
N SER A 253 -5.29 -12.53 -12.26
CA SER A 253 -4.16 -12.09 -13.10
C SER A 253 -3.87 -13.13 -14.18
N ARG A 254 -3.16 -12.75 -15.27
CA ARG A 254 -2.96 -13.58 -16.47
C ARG A 254 -4.29 -14.03 -17.07
N ASP A 255 -5.29 -13.18 -17.00
CA ASP A 255 -6.65 -13.44 -17.45
C ASP A 255 -7.14 -12.29 -18.35
N LYS A 256 -7.11 -12.53 -19.68
CA LYS A 256 -7.52 -11.54 -20.67
C LYS A 256 -8.99 -11.17 -20.55
N SER A 257 -9.84 -12.10 -20.09
CA SER A 257 -11.29 -11.85 -19.93
C SER A 257 -11.60 -10.82 -18.85
N LEU A 258 -10.67 -10.66 -17.88
CA LEU A 258 -10.75 -9.67 -16.82
C LEU A 258 -9.96 -8.37 -17.13
N GLY A 259 -9.37 -8.26 -18.32
CA GLY A 259 -8.49 -7.14 -18.67
C GLY A 259 -7.13 -7.14 -17.96
N VAL A 260 -6.76 -8.22 -17.26
CA VAL A 260 -5.50 -8.35 -16.52
C VAL A 260 -4.64 -9.42 -17.17
N SER A 261 -4.02 -9.06 -18.31
CA SER A 261 -3.22 -10.00 -19.11
C SER A 261 -1.84 -10.30 -18.51
N TYR A 262 -1.36 -9.47 -17.60
CA TYR A 262 -0.04 -9.55 -16.99
C TYR A 262 0.00 -10.43 -15.73
N CYS A 263 1.21 -10.80 -15.33
CA CYS A 263 1.49 -11.50 -14.08
C CYS A 263 1.69 -10.50 -12.93
N SER A 264 1.06 -10.73 -11.79
CA SER A 264 1.23 -9.92 -10.58
C SER A 264 2.56 -10.15 -9.84
N ARG A 265 3.48 -10.96 -10.37
CA ARG A 265 4.86 -11.24 -9.94
C ARG A 265 5.03 -11.87 -8.56
N VAL A 266 4.25 -11.48 -7.56
CA VAL A 266 4.47 -11.85 -6.15
C VAL A 266 3.62 -13.03 -5.67
N CYS A 267 2.58 -13.43 -6.45
CA CYS A 267 1.57 -14.39 -6.00
C CYS A 267 2.16 -15.77 -5.66
N CYS A 268 3.05 -16.29 -6.49
CA CYS A 268 3.68 -17.59 -6.24
C CYS A 268 4.47 -17.56 -4.93
N MET A 269 5.26 -16.53 -4.72
CA MET A 269 6.14 -16.44 -3.56
C MET A 269 5.37 -16.23 -2.25
N TYR A 270 4.34 -15.37 -2.23
CA TYR A 270 3.56 -15.21 -1.01
C TYR A 270 2.70 -16.43 -0.68
N ALA A 271 2.17 -17.15 -1.68
CA ALA A 271 1.43 -18.38 -1.44
C ALA A 271 2.35 -19.47 -0.86
N ILE A 272 3.55 -19.65 -1.42
CA ILE A 272 4.57 -20.54 -0.90
C ILE A 272 4.91 -20.15 0.55
N LYS A 273 5.15 -18.88 0.83
CA LYS A 273 5.42 -18.38 2.17
C LYS A 273 4.27 -18.70 3.14
N GLN A 274 3.02 -18.44 2.74
CA GLN A 274 1.85 -18.73 3.58
C GLN A 274 1.74 -20.24 3.88
N ALA A 275 1.92 -21.09 2.88
CA ALA A 275 1.91 -22.53 3.04
C ALA A 275 3.04 -23.02 3.98
N MET A 276 4.26 -22.50 3.83
CA MET A 276 5.38 -22.83 4.74
C MET A 276 5.11 -22.42 6.18
N LEU A 277 4.50 -21.24 6.40
CA LEU A 277 4.11 -20.80 7.75
C LEU A 277 3.05 -21.70 8.36
N LEU A 278 2.10 -22.15 7.54
CA LEU A 278 1.05 -23.07 7.98
C LEU A 278 1.55 -24.48 8.24
N SER A 279 2.47 -24.99 7.43
CA SER A 279 3.12 -26.28 7.70
C SER A 279 3.77 -26.32 9.09
N GLY A 280 4.30 -25.20 9.58
CA GLY A 280 4.80 -25.09 10.94
C GLY A 280 3.70 -24.92 12.02
N ALA A 281 2.61 -24.23 11.69
CA ALA A 281 1.51 -23.95 12.64
C ALA A 281 0.49 -25.10 12.72
N LEU A 282 0.23 -25.79 11.61
CA LEU A 282 -0.72 -26.90 11.46
C LEU A 282 -0.01 -28.10 10.81
N PRO A 283 0.84 -28.83 11.54
CA PRO A 283 1.72 -29.86 10.96
C PRO A 283 1.00 -31.06 10.32
N LEU A 284 -0.27 -31.26 10.65
CA LEU A 284 -1.10 -32.35 10.13
C LEU A 284 -2.00 -31.94 8.98
N ALA A 285 -2.00 -30.65 8.61
CA ALA A 285 -2.86 -30.15 7.55
C ALA A 285 -2.28 -30.46 6.16
N ASP A 286 -3.15 -30.84 5.24
CA ASP A 286 -2.83 -31.01 3.82
C ASP A 286 -2.78 -29.64 3.14
N LEU A 287 -1.61 -29.25 2.64
CA LEU A 287 -1.37 -27.96 2.02
C LEU A 287 -1.10 -28.11 0.53
N THR A 288 -1.99 -27.61 -0.32
CA THR A 288 -1.93 -27.78 -1.78
C THR A 288 -1.91 -26.44 -2.50
N ILE A 289 -0.94 -26.24 -3.41
CA ILE A 289 -0.86 -25.05 -4.29
C ILE A 289 -1.20 -25.43 -5.72
N TYR A 290 -2.33 -24.91 -6.23
CA TYR A 290 -2.74 -25.10 -7.63
C TYR A 290 -2.15 -24.00 -8.49
N TYR A 291 -1.35 -24.35 -9.51
CA TYR A 291 -0.58 -23.41 -10.29
C TYR A 291 -0.53 -23.75 -11.78
N MET A 292 -0.34 -22.76 -12.64
CA MET A 292 -0.03 -22.94 -14.07
C MET A 292 1.48 -23.06 -14.32
N ASP A 293 2.25 -22.15 -13.73
CA ASP A 293 3.71 -22.14 -13.63
C ASP A 293 4.11 -21.43 -12.34
N ILE A 294 5.22 -21.84 -11.72
CA ILE A 294 5.79 -21.15 -10.56
C ILE A 294 6.81 -20.13 -11.04
N ARG A 295 6.66 -18.90 -10.55
CA ARG A 295 7.55 -17.77 -10.85
C ARG A 295 8.32 -17.38 -9.61
N ALA A 296 9.47 -18.02 -9.42
CA ALA A 296 10.41 -17.81 -8.33
C ALA A 296 11.71 -17.23 -8.87
N PHE A 297 11.68 -15.97 -9.35
CA PHE A 297 12.83 -15.32 -9.93
C PHE A 297 13.44 -14.32 -8.95
N GLY A 298 14.71 -14.49 -8.69
CA GLY A 298 15.50 -13.75 -7.72
C GLY A 298 16.49 -14.68 -7.03
N LYS A 299 17.57 -14.11 -6.47
CA LYS A 299 18.56 -14.90 -5.74
C LYS A 299 17.92 -15.55 -4.49
N GLY A 300 17.94 -16.88 -4.42
CA GLY A 300 17.39 -17.65 -3.31
C GLY A 300 15.89 -17.98 -3.41
N TYR A 301 15.15 -17.44 -4.39
CA TYR A 301 13.71 -17.70 -4.50
C TYR A 301 13.40 -19.12 -4.99
N GLU A 302 14.21 -19.64 -5.92
CA GLU A 302 14.09 -21.04 -6.34
C GLU A 302 14.35 -21.99 -5.16
N GLN A 303 15.37 -21.73 -4.34
CA GLN A 303 15.63 -22.54 -3.16
C GLN A 303 14.48 -22.49 -2.16
N PHE A 304 13.85 -21.32 -2.00
CA PHE A 304 12.66 -21.15 -1.16
C PHE A 304 11.50 -22.02 -1.63
N TYR A 305 11.28 -22.11 -2.94
CA TYR A 305 10.30 -23.01 -3.55
C TYR A 305 10.65 -24.50 -3.33
N GLN A 306 11.91 -24.89 -3.51
CA GLN A 306 12.36 -26.27 -3.28
C GLN A 306 12.23 -26.66 -1.80
N ASN A 307 12.51 -25.74 -0.88
CA ASN A 307 12.32 -25.96 0.56
C ASN A 307 10.84 -26.22 0.88
N ALA A 308 9.92 -25.49 0.26
CA ALA A 308 8.49 -25.72 0.46
C ALA A 308 8.06 -27.13 0.02
N LYS A 309 8.58 -27.61 -1.12
CA LYS A 309 8.36 -29.00 -1.56
C LYS A 309 8.91 -30.03 -0.55
N ALA A 310 10.12 -29.77 -0.05
CA ALA A 310 10.75 -30.63 0.95
C ALA A 310 9.98 -30.68 2.28
N MET A 311 9.21 -29.63 2.60
CA MET A 311 8.30 -29.60 3.75
C MET A 311 6.99 -30.36 3.54
N GLY A 312 6.79 -30.99 2.37
CA GLY A 312 5.59 -31.78 2.07
C GLY A 312 4.43 -30.97 1.49
N ILE A 313 4.63 -29.71 1.13
CA ILE A 313 3.59 -28.91 0.46
C ILE A 313 3.39 -29.47 -0.95
N GLU A 314 2.15 -29.84 -1.28
CA GLU A 314 1.78 -30.40 -2.57
C GLU A 314 1.65 -29.28 -3.62
N PHE A 315 2.22 -29.49 -4.80
CA PHE A 315 2.13 -28.59 -5.95
C PHE A 315 1.43 -29.29 -7.10
N VAL A 316 0.18 -28.87 -7.38
CA VAL A 316 -0.65 -29.43 -8.46
C VAL A 316 -0.64 -28.49 -9.66
N LYS A 317 -0.07 -28.96 -10.77
CA LYS A 317 -0.04 -28.21 -12.02
C LYS A 317 -1.40 -28.24 -12.71
N ALA A 318 -2.22 -27.26 -12.42
CA ALA A 318 -3.59 -27.16 -12.91
C ALA A 318 -4.07 -25.70 -12.91
N LYS A 319 -5.04 -25.40 -13.77
CA LYS A 319 -5.85 -24.19 -13.67
C LYS A 319 -7.20 -24.55 -13.12
N VAL A 320 -7.53 -24.05 -11.92
CA VAL A 320 -8.86 -24.24 -11.34
C VAL A 320 -9.88 -23.51 -12.19
N ALA A 321 -10.89 -24.24 -12.65
CA ALA A 321 -11.95 -23.71 -13.51
C ALA A 321 -13.11 -23.15 -12.70
N LYS A 322 -13.46 -23.80 -11.57
CA LYS A 322 -14.59 -23.42 -10.73
C LYS A 322 -14.37 -23.86 -9.28
N ILE A 323 -14.89 -23.05 -8.36
CA ILE A 323 -15.03 -23.40 -6.95
C ILE A 323 -16.51 -23.43 -6.62
N SER A 324 -16.97 -24.48 -5.93
CA SER A 324 -18.34 -24.64 -5.45
C SER A 324 -18.34 -25.02 -3.98
N GLN A 325 -19.48 -24.84 -3.34
CA GLN A 325 -19.71 -25.34 -1.99
C GLN A 325 -19.70 -26.88 -2.01
N GLY A 326 -18.86 -27.47 -1.19
CA GLY A 326 -18.80 -28.91 -0.93
C GLY A 326 -19.63 -29.31 0.29
N GLU A 327 -19.46 -30.54 0.75
CA GLU A 327 -20.09 -31.03 1.99
C GLU A 327 -19.47 -30.34 3.21
N ASN A 328 -20.19 -30.28 4.32
CA ASN A 328 -19.73 -29.70 5.59
C ASN A 328 -19.13 -28.29 5.45
N GLN A 329 -19.63 -27.49 4.53
CA GLN A 329 -19.14 -26.16 4.16
C GLN A 329 -17.71 -26.16 3.58
N ASN A 330 -17.19 -27.31 3.16
CA ASN A 330 -15.94 -27.41 2.44
C ASN A 330 -16.02 -26.72 1.07
N VAL A 331 -14.90 -26.56 0.43
CA VAL A 331 -14.79 -25.99 -0.92
C VAL A 331 -14.37 -27.07 -1.91
N ALA A 332 -15.18 -27.29 -2.92
CA ALA A 332 -14.90 -28.23 -3.99
C ALA A 332 -14.29 -27.50 -5.20
N LEU A 333 -13.05 -27.85 -5.53
CA LEU A 333 -12.29 -27.30 -6.65
C LEU A 333 -12.42 -28.20 -7.86
N ARG A 334 -12.92 -27.65 -8.98
CA ARG A 334 -12.96 -28.33 -10.27
C ARG A 334 -11.81 -27.83 -11.13
N PHE A 335 -10.94 -28.75 -11.57
CA PHE A 335 -9.78 -28.44 -12.40
C PHE A 335 -9.47 -29.56 -13.39
N GLU A 336 -8.70 -29.25 -14.41
CA GLU A 336 -8.14 -30.22 -15.34
C GLU A 336 -6.72 -30.55 -14.89
N ASN A 337 -6.45 -31.84 -14.67
CA ASN A 337 -5.12 -32.29 -14.32
C ASN A 337 -4.23 -32.27 -15.57
N GLN A 338 -3.16 -31.47 -15.54
CA GLN A 338 -2.20 -31.37 -16.65
C GLN A 338 -1.07 -32.41 -16.56
N GLU A 339 -0.96 -33.11 -15.44
CA GLU A 339 0.00 -34.20 -15.21
C GLU A 339 -0.79 -35.52 -15.12
N GLY A 340 -0.76 -36.32 -16.17
CA GLY A 340 -1.47 -37.59 -16.27
C GLY A 340 -2.44 -37.69 -17.45
N ASP A 341 -3.55 -38.41 -17.31
CA ASP A 341 -4.48 -38.72 -18.40
C ASP A 341 -5.42 -37.57 -18.83
N GLY A 342 -5.20 -36.35 -18.31
CA GLY A 342 -5.87 -35.14 -18.77
C GLY A 342 -7.37 -35.06 -18.44
N GLY A 343 -7.84 -35.67 -17.35
CA GLY A 343 -9.25 -35.65 -16.95
C GLY A 343 -9.65 -34.47 -16.06
N VAL A 344 -10.95 -34.16 -16.06
CA VAL A 344 -11.55 -33.21 -15.11
C VAL A 344 -11.61 -33.86 -13.73
N MET A 345 -11.00 -33.22 -12.75
CA MET A 345 -11.00 -33.65 -11.35
C MET A 345 -11.79 -32.70 -10.46
N ILE A 346 -12.33 -33.24 -9.39
CA ILE A 346 -12.91 -32.48 -8.28
C ILE A 346 -12.20 -32.92 -7.01
N ARG A 347 -11.66 -31.96 -6.25
CA ARG A 347 -11.05 -32.20 -4.95
C ARG A 347 -11.61 -31.23 -3.92
N GLU A 348 -11.95 -31.72 -2.75
CA GLU A 348 -12.45 -30.91 -1.64
C GLU A 348 -11.32 -30.50 -0.70
N HIS A 349 -11.47 -29.29 -0.16
CA HIS A 349 -10.61 -28.70 0.86
C HIS A 349 -11.46 -27.97 1.90
N ASP A 350 -10.92 -27.79 3.10
CA ASP A 350 -11.59 -27.03 4.15
C ASP A 350 -11.59 -25.52 3.89
N LEU A 351 -10.52 -25.04 3.25
CA LEU A 351 -10.30 -23.62 3.01
C LEU A 351 -9.62 -23.41 1.65
N ALA A 352 -10.10 -22.45 0.89
CA ALA A 352 -9.46 -22.01 -0.35
C ALA A 352 -8.97 -20.57 -0.25
N VAL A 353 -7.72 -20.33 -0.65
CA VAL A 353 -7.05 -19.03 -0.64
C VAL A 353 -6.83 -18.57 -2.07
N LEU A 354 -7.44 -17.48 -2.45
CA LEU A 354 -7.30 -16.89 -3.79
C LEU A 354 -6.09 -15.96 -3.85
N SER A 355 -5.15 -16.29 -4.74
CA SER A 355 -4.04 -15.41 -5.09
C SER A 355 -4.49 -14.36 -6.10
N LEU A 356 -5.14 -13.29 -5.59
CA LEU A 356 -5.73 -12.23 -6.39
C LEU A 356 -4.69 -11.42 -7.15
N GLY A 357 -5.10 -10.86 -8.29
CA GLY A 357 -4.28 -9.98 -9.11
C GLY A 357 -3.99 -8.64 -8.43
N ILE A 358 -2.86 -8.05 -8.79
CA ILE A 358 -2.45 -6.71 -8.38
C ILE A 358 -2.86 -5.71 -9.47
N LEU A 359 -3.66 -4.72 -9.09
CA LEU A 359 -4.09 -3.60 -9.94
C LEU A 359 -3.55 -2.29 -9.37
N PRO A 360 -3.37 -1.24 -10.18
CA PRO A 360 -3.00 0.07 -9.67
C PRO A 360 -4.07 0.59 -8.70
N GLU A 361 -3.63 1.16 -7.57
CA GLU A 361 -4.53 1.72 -6.56
C GLU A 361 -5.16 3.02 -7.02
N TRP A 362 -4.41 3.83 -7.75
CA TRP A 362 -4.73 5.21 -8.09
C TRP A 362 -4.72 5.44 -9.59
N ASN A 363 -5.70 6.21 -10.08
CA ASN A 363 -5.75 6.67 -11.44
C ASN A 363 -5.41 8.17 -11.48
N PRO A 364 -4.34 8.60 -12.17
CA PRO A 364 -3.94 10.00 -12.26
C PRO A 364 -4.88 10.85 -13.13
N MET A 365 -5.74 10.25 -13.94
CA MET A 365 -6.59 10.97 -14.90
C MET A 365 -7.43 12.07 -14.23
N GLY A 366 -7.30 13.30 -14.72
CA GLY A 366 -7.99 14.47 -14.17
C GLY A 366 -7.41 15.01 -12.87
N ILE A 367 -6.37 14.36 -12.31
CA ILE A 367 -5.71 14.78 -11.06
C ILE A 367 -4.28 15.24 -11.34
N CYS A 368 -3.52 14.45 -12.09
CA CYS A 368 -2.12 14.69 -12.39
C CYS A 368 -1.86 14.32 -13.87
N PRO A 369 -1.16 15.15 -14.64
CA PRO A 369 -0.93 14.93 -16.08
C PRO A 369 0.19 13.91 -16.37
N VAL A 370 0.36 12.89 -15.54
CA VAL A 370 1.25 11.76 -15.83
C VAL A 370 0.51 10.70 -16.63
N SER A 371 1.17 10.12 -17.61
CA SER A 371 0.61 9.03 -18.43
C SER A 371 0.59 7.71 -17.67
N THR A 372 -0.34 6.86 -18.05
CA THR A 372 -0.38 5.44 -17.65
C THR A 372 -0.05 4.53 -18.82
N ASP A 373 0.37 3.32 -18.52
CA ASP A 373 0.53 2.26 -19.52
C ASP A 373 -0.81 1.59 -19.86
N GLY A 374 -0.76 0.57 -20.72
CA GLY A 374 -1.96 -0.17 -21.14
C GLY A 374 -2.66 -0.95 -20.02
N ASP A 375 -2.00 -1.15 -18.89
CA ASP A 375 -2.50 -1.83 -17.70
C ASP A 375 -2.86 -0.84 -16.56
N ALA A 376 -2.89 0.46 -16.89
CA ALA A 376 -3.22 1.59 -16.00
C ALA A 376 -2.22 1.85 -14.86
N PHE A 377 -1.02 1.29 -14.89
CA PHE A 377 0.06 1.71 -14.00
C PHE A 377 0.69 3.01 -14.51
N ILE A 378 1.29 3.79 -13.60
CA ILE A 378 2.03 5.00 -14.00
C ILE A 378 3.18 4.61 -14.92
N LYS A 379 3.20 5.22 -16.10
CA LYS A 379 4.15 4.85 -17.15
C LYS A 379 5.53 5.44 -16.86
N SER A 380 6.54 4.56 -16.80
CA SER A 380 7.93 5.00 -16.92
C SER A 380 8.26 5.25 -18.40
N ILE A 381 8.88 6.40 -18.71
CA ILE A 381 9.26 6.75 -20.10
C ILE A 381 10.48 5.99 -20.60
N MET A 382 11.36 5.56 -19.70
CA MET A 382 12.57 4.78 -20.01
C MET A 382 12.73 3.59 -19.06
N PRO A 383 11.84 2.57 -19.12
CA PRO A 383 11.75 1.52 -18.09
C PRO A 383 13.01 0.65 -17.94
N LYS A 384 13.91 0.66 -18.93
CA LYS A 384 15.16 -0.12 -18.90
C LYS A 384 16.37 0.65 -18.38
N ILE A 385 16.34 1.98 -18.41
CA ILE A 385 17.50 2.84 -18.10
C ILE A 385 17.20 3.73 -16.91
N ALA A 386 16.01 4.32 -16.86
CA ALA A 386 15.54 5.22 -15.83
C ALA A 386 14.09 4.88 -15.44
N PRO A 387 13.87 3.76 -14.70
CA PRO A 387 12.55 3.20 -14.45
C PRO A 387 11.66 4.09 -13.61
N THR A 388 12.22 5.08 -12.92
CA THR A 388 11.49 6.00 -12.04
C THR A 388 11.01 7.27 -12.76
N LEU A 389 11.48 7.56 -13.98
CA LEU A 389 11.11 8.76 -14.73
C LEU A 389 9.69 8.66 -15.30
N THR A 390 8.86 9.67 -15.02
CA THR A 390 7.56 9.87 -15.68
C THR A 390 7.70 10.86 -16.85
N ASP A 391 6.65 11.05 -17.61
CA ASP A 391 6.56 12.07 -18.67
C ASP A 391 6.26 13.49 -18.15
N MET A 392 6.12 13.66 -16.83
CA MET A 392 6.01 14.96 -16.18
C MET A 392 7.34 15.31 -15.52
N GLU A 393 7.93 16.43 -15.92
CA GLU A 393 9.21 16.90 -15.42
C GLU A 393 9.17 17.08 -13.88
N GLY A 394 10.23 16.64 -13.19
CA GLY A 394 10.34 16.70 -11.74
C GLY A 394 9.41 15.73 -10.99
N VAL A 395 8.67 14.88 -11.70
CA VAL A 395 7.79 13.87 -11.11
C VAL A 395 8.32 12.46 -11.39
N PHE A 396 8.51 11.70 -10.34
CA PHE A 396 9.06 10.35 -10.35
C PHE A 396 8.04 9.36 -9.83
N VAL A 397 8.18 8.08 -10.20
CA VAL A 397 7.32 7.00 -9.72
C VAL A 397 8.15 5.96 -8.98
N ALA A 398 7.58 5.35 -7.93
CA ALA A 398 8.24 4.30 -7.17
C ALA A 398 7.27 3.20 -6.72
N GLY A 399 7.79 1.99 -6.64
CA GLY A 399 7.09 0.82 -6.14
C GLY A 399 6.00 0.35 -7.10
N ILE A 400 4.96 -0.28 -6.54
CA ILE A 400 3.91 -0.93 -7.35
C ILE A 400 3.07 0.08 -8.15
N ALA A 401 3.18 1.37 -7.88
CA ALA A 401 2.56 2.40 -8.72
C ALA A 401 3.02 2.32 -10.19
N ALA A 402 4.25 1.87 -10.46
CA ALA A 402 4.81 1.66 -11.80
C ALA A 402 4.66 0.22 -12.33
N GLY A 403 4.03 -0.68 -11.57
CA GLY A 403 3.84 -2.08 -11.95
C GLY A 403 4.13 -3.07 -10.81
N PRO A 404 3.68 -4.32 -10.95
CA PRO A 404 3.85 -5.33 -9.91
C PRO A 404 5.32 -5.64 -9.62
N LYS A 405 5.71 -5.61 -8.33
CA LYS A 405 7.05 -5.95 -7.83
C LYS A 405 6.99 -6.35 -6.37
N ASP A 406 8.02 -7.01 -5.88
CA ASP A 406 8.14 -7.39 -4.49
C ASP A 406 8.66 -6.24 -3.60
N ILE A 407 8.81 -6.51 -2.30
CA ILE A 407 9.22 -5.49 -1.33
C ILE A 407 10.67 -5.07 -1.56
N VAL A 408 11.57 -5.99 -1.92
CA VAL A 408 12.99 -5.71 -2.14
C VAL A 408 13.17 -4.79 -3.34
N ASP A 409 12.55 -5.15 -4.48
CA ASP A 409 12.54 -4.31 -5.70
C ASP A 409 11.88 -2.94 -5.42
N THR A 410 10.80 -2.93 -4.64
CA THR A 410 10.09 -1.70 -4.24
C THR A 410 10.98 -0.73 -3.47
N ILE A 411 11.74 -1.24 -2.49
CA ILE A 411 12.67 -0.42 -1.68
C ILE A 411 13.82 0.10 -2.55
N ALA A 412 14.40 -0.76 -3.39
CA ALA A 412 15.48 -0.37 -4.29
C ALA A 412 15.05 0.74 -5.28
N GLU A 413 13.86 0.58 -5.89
CA GLU A 413 13.31 1.57 -6.81
C GLU A 413 12.92 2.89 -6.10
N ALA A 414 12.45 2.83 -4.85
CA ALA A 414 12.16 4.02 -4.07
C ALA A 414 13.44 4.82 -3.78
N GLY A 415 14.56 4.15 -3.47
CA GLY A 415 15.86 4.79 -3.35
C GLY A 415 16.35 5.42 -4.67
N ALA A 416 16.12 4.74 -5.79
CA ALA A 416 16.43 5.29 -7.11
C ALA A 416 15.58 6.56 -7.41
N ALA A 417 14.27 6.53 -7.13
CA ALA A 417 13.39 7.69 -7.31
C ALA A 417 13.81 8.86 -6.41
N ALA A 418 14.19 8.59 -5.17
CA ALA A 418 14.69 9.61 -4.26
C ALA A 418 16.00 10.24 -4.76
N MET A 419 16.92 9.44 -5.31
CA MET A 419 18.16 9.93 -5.87
C MET A 419 17.92 10.80 -7.11
N GLU A 420 17.04 10.39 -8.02
CA GLU A 420 16.67 11.18 -9.21
C GLU A 420 15.99 12.50 -8.80
N ALA A 421 15.07 12.46 -7.84
CA ALA A 421 14.45 13.66 -7.28
C ALA A 421 15.49 14.59 -6.62
N SER A 422 16.44 14.05 -5.87
CA SER A 422 17.55 14.81 -5.27
C SER A 422 18.43 15.48 -6.33
N ASN A 423 18.78 14.75 -7.40
CA ASN A 423 19.57 15.28 -8.51
C ASN A 423 18.84 16.43 -9.21
N TYR A 424 17.54 16.26 -9.46
CA TYR A 424 16.69 17.31 -10.03
C TYR A 424 16.69 18.56 -9.15
N LEU A 425 16.51 18.42 -7.85
CA LEU A 425 16.54 19.53 -6.89
C LEU A 425 17.87 20.27 -6.87
N LYS A 426 18.99 19.53 -6.87
CA LYS A 426 20.36 20.12 -6.85
C LYS A 426 20.68 20.86 -8.14
N GLN A 427 20.32 20.33 -9.30
CA GLN A 427 20.53 20.97 -10.60
C GLN A 427 19.78 22.31 -10.67
N HIS A 428 18.51 22.35 -10.27
CA HIS A 428 17.71 23.57 -10.28
C HIS A 428 18.19 24.61 -9.27
N GLN A 429 18.79 24.20 -8.15
CA GLN A 429 19.46 25.14 -7.24
C GLN A 429 20.71 25.76 -7.85
N GLN A 430 21.53 24.99 -8.57
CA GLN A 430 22.73 25.49 -9.22
C GLN A 430 22.42 26.48 -10.34
N ILE A 431 21.38 26.22 -11.14
CA ILE A 431 20.92 27.12 -12.20
C ILE A 431 20.46 28.45 -11.61
N LYS A 432 19.66 28.46 -10.56
CA LYS A 432 19.23 29.69 -9.88
C LYS A 432 20.39 30.48 -9.31
N ASN A 433 21.34 29.81 -8.66
CA ASN A 433 22.52 30.45 -8.09
C ASN A 433 23.47 31.03 -9.16
N SER A 434 23.61 30.37 -10.30
CA SER A 434 24.40 30.87 -11.43
C SER A 434 23.73 32.06 -12.13
N GLY A 435 22.42 32.01 -12.34
CA GLY A 435 21.64 33.13 -12.88
C GLY A 435 21.69 34.36 -11.99
N GLN A 436 21.59 34.17 -10.67
CA GLN A 436 21.68 35.26 -9.70
C GLN A 436 23.07 35.88 -9.64
N LYS A 437 24.14 35.07 -9.74
CA LYS A 437 25.52 35.58 -9.85
C LYS A 437 25.77 36.37 -11.13
N THR A 438 25.12 36.00 -12.23
CA THR A 438 25.22 36.73 -13.51
C THR A 438 24.46 38.04 -13.44
N ALA A 439 23.25 38.09 -12.86
CA ALA A 439 22.48 39.28 -12.64
C ALA A 439 23.18 40.27 -11.70
N ASP A 440 23.74 39.76 -10.58
CA ASP A 440 24.52 40.58 -9.64
C ASP A 440 25.79 41.16 -10.27
N ARG A 441 26.46 40.42 -11.16
CA ARG A 441 27.61 40.92 -11.96
C ARG A 441 27.18 42.00 -12.93
N GLN A 442 26.06 41.80 -13.66
CA GLN A 442 25.52 42.80 -14.57
C GLN A 442 25.12 44.09 -13.83
N HIS A 443 24.40 43.94 -12.72
CA HIS A 443 24.02 45.11 -11.89
C HIS A 443 25.23 45.86 -11.32
N LYS A 444 26.26 45.18 -10.83
CA LYS A 444 27.51 45.78 -10.39
C LYS A 444 28.26 46.50 -11.54
N THR A 445 28.18 45.95 -12.75
CA THR A 445 28.80 46.56 -13.95
C THR A 445 28.03 47.81 -14.35
N GLU A 446 26.70 47.79 -14.35
CA GLU A 446 25.85 48.96 -14.66
C GLU A 446 26.05 50.08 -13.64
N VAL A 447 26.07 49.76 -12.33
CA VAL A 447 26.35 50.76 -11.27
C VAL A 447 27.75 51.36 -11.42
N ARG A 448 28.76 50.58 -11.82
CA ARG A 448 30.11 51.07 -12.09
C ARG A 448 30.15 51.99 -13.33
N ILE A 449 29.43 51.65 -14.39
CA ILE A 449 29.34 52.49 -15.62
C ILE A 449 28.65 53.79 -15.29
N GLN A 450 27.59 53.80 -14.51
CA GLN A 450 26.88 55.02 -14.09
C GLN A 450 27.73 55.91 -13.18
N ALA A 451 28.54 55.31 -12.28
CA ALA A 451 29.46 56.07 -11.40
C ALA A 451 30.64 56.72 -12.18
N VAL A 452 31.09 56.09 -13.26
CA VAL A 452 32.16 56.66 -14.15
C VAL A 452 31.59 57.72 -15.10
N ALA A 453 30.31 57.70 -15.44
CA ALA A 453 29.66 58.67 -16.29
C ALA A 453 29.19 59.93 -15.52
N ALA A 454 29.20 59.90 -14.18
CA ALA A 454 28.79 61.01 -13.30
C ALA A 454 29.96 61.77 -12.67
N GLY A 455 31.21 61.42 -12.90
CA GLY A 455 32.44 62.08 -12.48
C GLY A 455 33.23 62.59 -13.68
#